data_d737d591d6f3597ce033f318acc953aa
#
_entry.id   d737d591d6f3597ce033f318acc953aa
#
_cell.length_a   1.000
_cell.length_b   1.000
_cell.length_c   1.000
_cell.angle_alpha   90.00
_cell.angle_beta   90.00
_cell.angle_gamma   90.00
#
_symmetry.space_group_name_H-M   'P 1'
#
loop_
_entity.id
_entity.type
_entity.pdbx_description
1 polymer ?
#
loop_
_entity_poly.entity_id
_entity_poly.type
_entity_poly.pdbx_seq_one_letter_code
_entity_poly.pdbx_strand_id
1 'polypeptide(L)'
;MMRQNNLVTKLQAGETVTYRPQGKSMTGKVNSGQKVTVEPVTDLTTLEVGDIVYCKVHGRCYLHLIDSKRDGQFMIANNHGHKNGWTKTIYGRATKVED
;
A
#
# COMPACT_ATOMS: atom_id res chain seq x y z
N MET A 1 -10.27 3.66 -23.74
CA MET A 1 -9.93 4.64 -22.75
C MET A 1 -9.11 4.06 -21.60
N MET A 2 -8.06 4.74 -21.31
CA MET A 2 -7.16 4.28 -20.29
C MET A 2 -7.81 4.39 -18.92
N ARG A 3 -7.78 3.34 -18.15
CA ARG A 3 -8.29 3.37 -16.82
C ARG A 3 -7.32 4.09 -15.90
N GLN A 4 -7.76 5.18 -15.35
CA GLN A 4 -6.94 5.93 -14.41
C GLN A 4 -6.95 5.24 -13.07
N ASN A 5 -5.79 5.20 -12.39
CA ASN A 5 -5.74 4.70 -11.03
C ASN A 5 -6.20 5.80 -10.10
N ASN A 6 -7.48 5.77 -9.74
CA ASN A 6 -8.08 6.80 -8.91
C ASN A 6 -7.50 6.84 -7.50
N LEU A 7 -7.04 5.70 -6.98
CA LEU A 7 -6.45 5.68 -5.64
C LEU A 7 -5.17 6.52 -5.61
N VAL A 8 -4.31 6.34 -6.61
CA VAL A 8 -3.07 7.12 -6.69
C VAL A 8 -3.39 8.60 -6.81
N THR A 9 -4.31 8.95 -7.72
CA THR A 9 -4.67 10.34 -7.96
C THR A 9 -5.18 11.01 -6.68
N LYS A 10 -6.06 10.34 -5.96
CA LYS A 10 -6.62 10.90 -4.72
C LYS A 10 -5.58 11.02 -3.62
N LEU A 11 -4.76 9.98 -3.45
CA LEU A 11 -3.72 10.02 -2.42
C LEU A 11 -2.70 11.12 -2.71
N GLN A 12 -2.34 11.30 -3.97
CA GLN A 12 -1.41 12.38 -4.35
C GLN A 12 -2.03 13.76 -4.15
N ALA A 13 -3.35 13.85 -4.20
CA ALA A 13 -4.07 15.10 -3.93
C ALA A 13 -4.26 15.35 -2.44
N GLY A 14 -3.77 14.46 -1.57
CA GLY A 14 -3.91 14.61 -0.13
C GLY A 14 -5.21 14.07 0.44
N GLU A 15 -5.92 13.26 -0.32
CA GLU A 15 -7.21 12.72 0.11
C GLU A 15 -7.05 11.34 0.73
N THR A 16 -7.80 11.10 1.81
CA THR A 16 -7.95 9.76 2.38
C THR A 16 -8.92 8.98 1.52
N VAL A 17 -8.59 7.71 1.25
CA VAL A 17 -9.45 6.87 0.42
C VAL A 17 -9.85 5.62 1.18
N THR A 18 -11.02 5.08 0.81
CA THR A 18 -11.46 3.78 1.30
C THR A 18 -11.83 2.93 0.11
N TYR A 19 -11.52 1.65 0.17
CA TYR A 19 -11.89 0.74 -0.90
C TYR A 19 -11.81 -0.70 -0.39
N ARG A 20 -12.29 -1.64 -1.20
CA ARG A 20 -12.30 -3.06 -0.85
C ARG A 20 -11.40 -3.80 -1.81
N PRO A 21 -10.12 -3.99 -1.45
CA PRO A 21 -9.21 -4.73 -2.31
C PRO A 21 -9.66 -6.17 -2.45
N GLN A 22 -9.37 -6.75 -3.61
CA GLN A 22 -9.71 -8.14 -3.90
C GLN A 22 -8.42 -8.94 -3.97
N GLY A 23 -8.54 -10.24 -3.72
CA GLY A 23 -7.40 -11.13 -3.81
C GLY A 23 -6.94 -11.64 -2.46
N LYS A 24 -5.91 -12.48 -2.46
CA LYS A 24 -5.47 -13.20 -1.27
C LYS A 24 -4.06 -12.87 -0.84
N SER A 25 -3.42 -11.89 -1.48
CA SER A 25 -2.01 -11.60 -1.19
C SER A 25 -1.77 -11.11 0.24
N MET A 26 -2.81 -10.57 0.88
CA MET A 26 -2.70 -10.04 2.24
C MET A 26 -3.59 -10.79 3.23
N THR A 27 -3.99 -12.01 2.90
CA THR A 27 -4.85 -12.83 3.77
C THR A 27 -4.26 -12.91 5.17
N GLY A 28 -5.10 -12.70 6.17
CA GLY A 28 -4.71 -12.67 7.57
C GLY A 28 -4.57 -11.25 8.10
N LYS A 29 -4.17 -10.29 7.25
CA LYS A 29 -4.10 -8.88 7.62
C LYS A 29 -5.17 -8.07 6.90
N VAL A 30 -5.37 -8.34 5.62
CA VAL A 30 -6.45 -7.78 4.84
C VAL A 30 -7.03 -8.91 4.02
N ASN A 31 -8.28 -9.26 4.31
CA ASN A 31 -8.96 -10.33 3.58
C ASN A 31 -9.74 -9.74 2.43
N SER A 32 -9.91 -10.53 1.37
CA SER A 32 -10.62 -10.09 0.18
C SER A 32 -12.00 -9.53 0.57
N GLY A 33 -12.31 -8.35 0.07
CA GLY A 33 -13.61 -7.72 0.31
C GLY A 33 -13.69 -6.86 1.56
N GLN A 34 -12.70 -6.89 2.43
CA GLN A 34 -12.70 -5.99 3.58
C GLN A 34 -12.45 -4.55 3.13
N LYS A 35 -13.02 -3.61 3.87
CA LYS A 35 -12.84 -2.19 3.56
C LYS A 35 -11.56 -1.68 4.23
N VAL A 36 -10.71 -1.07 3.44
CA VAL A 36 -9.45 -0.52 3.92
C VAL A 36 -9.46 0.99 3.77
N THR A 37 -9.09 1.68 4.83
CA THR A 37 -8.89 3.12 4.81
C THR A 37 -7.40 3.39 4.64
N VAL A 38 -7.06 4.17 3.62
CA VAL A 38 -5.67 4.52 3.31
C VAL A 38 -5.53 6.03 3.37
N GLU A 39 -4.61 6.48 4.21
CA GLU A 39 -4.32 7.91 4.34
C GLU A 39 -3.07 8.27 3.56
N PRO A 40 -3.04 9.44 2.93
CA PRO A 40 -1.87 9.83 2.15
C PRO A 40 -0.64 9.98 3.02
N VAL A 41 0.51 9.62 2.47
CA VAL A 41 1.80 9.75 3.15
C VAL A 41 2.65 10.71 2.32
N THR A 42 3.12 11.78 2.96
CA THR A 42 4.03 12.72 2.32
C THR A 42 5.41 12.65 2.93
N ASP A 43 5.51 12.25 4.20
CA ASP A 43 6.79 12.12 4.88
C ASP A 43 7.09 10.63 5.05
N LEU A 44 7.96 10.11 4.19
CA LEU A 44 8.29 8.68 4.18
C LEU A 44 9.03 8.23 5.44
N THR A 45 9.59 9.17 6.20
CA THR A 45 10.31 8.80 7.43
C THR A 45 9.37 8.32 8.53
N THR A 46 8.07 8.55 8.38
CA THR A 46 7.08 8.08 9.36
C THR A 46 6.71 6.61 9.17
N LEU A 47 7.12 6.02 8.05
CA LEU A 47 6.75 4.63 7.73
C LEU A 47 7.63 3.65 8.49
N GLU A 48 7.00 2.57 8.96
CA GLU A 48 7.67 1.54 9.74
C GLU A 48 7.52 0.18 9.09
N VAL A 49 8.44 -0.73 9.40
CA VAL A 49 8.32 -2.13 9.02
C VAL A 49 7.03 -2.66 9.63
N GLY A 50 6.26 -3.38 8.82
CA GLY A 50 4.96 -3.90 9.23
C GLY A 50 3.79 -3.05 8.78
N ASP A 51 4.03 -1.80 8.38
CA ASP A 51 2.96 -0.96 7.85
C ASP A 51 2.44 -1.54 6.54
N ILE A 52 1.14 -1.43 6.34
CA ILE A 52 0.49 -1.79 5.08
C ILE A 52 0.37 -0.50 4.28
N VAL A 53 0.93 -0.49 3.10
CA VAL A 53 1.01 0.74 2.30
C VAL A 53 0.48 0.51 0.89
N TYR A 54 -0.05 1.59 0.30
CA TYR A 54 -0.40 1.59 -1.10
C TYR A 54 0.78 2.21 -1.85
N CYS A 55 1.40 1.42 -2.71
CA CYS A 55 2.70 1.76 -3.27
C CYS A 55 2.82 1.29 -4.72
N LYS A 56 3.88 1.70 -5.38
CA LYS A 56 4.20 1.23 -6.73
C LYS A 56 5.58 0.60 -6.72
N VAL A 57 5.67 -0.62 -7.24
CA VAL A 57 6.93 -1.36 -7.38
C VAL A 57 7.00 -1.87 -8.81
N HIS A 58 8.08 -1.54 -9.51
CA HIS A 58 8.30 -1.98 -10.89
C HIS A 58 7.08 -1.72 -11.79
N GLY A 59 6.48 -0.54 -11.63
CA GLY A 59 5.37 -0.11 -12.47
C GLY A 59 4.00 -0.63 -12.06
N ARG A 60 3.91 -1.42 -11.00
CA ARG A 60 2.62 -1.96 -10.54
C ARG A 60 2.28 -1.43 -9.16
N CYS A 61 1.00 -1.17 -8.91
CA CYS A 61 0.52 -0.72 -7.61
C CYS A 61 0.07 -1.91 -6.77
N TYR A 62 0.41 -1.84 -5.48
CA TYR A 62 0.06 -2.88 -4.51
C TYR A 62 -0.38 -2.25 -3.20
N LEU A 63 -1.26 -2.94 -2.49
CA LEU A 63 -1.49 -2.69 -1.08
C LEU A 63 -0.82 -3.84 -0.33
N HIS A 64 0.43 -3.64 0.06
CA HIS A 64 1.26 -4.70 0.64
C HIS A 64 2.03 -4.17 1.84
N LEU A 65 2.84 -5.04 2.46
CA LEU A 65 3.58 -4.74 3.68
C LEU A 65 4.94 -4.13 3.37
N ILE A 66 5.40 -3.29 4.29
CA ILE A 66 6.81 -2.92 4.33
C ILE A 66 7.53 -4.03 5.10
N ASP A 67 8.36 -4.78 4.40
CA ASP A 67 9.14 -5.87 4.98
C ASP A 67 10.44 -5.36 5.61
N SER A 68 11.08 -4.39 4.97
CA SER A 68 12.36 -3.84 5.39
C SER A 68 12.50 -2.40 4.93
N LYS A 69 13.37 -1.66 5.61
CA LYS A 69 13.71 -0.28 5.22
C LYS A 69 15.21 -0.18 5.09
N ARG A 70 15.69 0.56 4.07
CA ARG A 70 17.12 0.79 3.91
C ARG A 70 17.35 1.99 3.00
N ASP A 71 18.11 2.97 3.50
CA ASP A 71 18.54 4.13 2.70
C ASP A 71 17.38 4.83 1.99
N GLY A 72 16.27 5.02 2.71
CA GLY A 72 15.10 5.71 2.15
C GLY A 72 14.28 4.87 1.21
N GLN A 73 14.56 3.58 1.10
CA GLN A 73 13.79 2.65 0.29
C GLN A 73 13.09 1.63 1.16
N PHE A 74 12.06 1.01 0.60
CA PHE A 74 11.24 0.04 1.31
C PHE A 74 11.12 -1.23 0.49
N MET A 75 11.41 -2.36 1.14
CA MET A 75 11.15 -3.66 0.53
C MET A 75 9.69 -4.00 0.76
N ILE A 76 8.96 -4.22 -0.31
CA ILE A 76 7.52 -4.49 -0.27
C ILE A 76 7.30 -5.98 -0.41
N ALA A 77 6.40 -6.52 0.39
CA ALA A 77 6.09 -7.95 0.39
C ALA A 77 4.61 -8.17 0.65
N ASN A 78 4.09 -9.30 0.17
CA ASN A 78 2.74 -9.69 0.54
C ASN A 78 2.77 -10.43 1.88
N ASN A 79 1.61 -10.83 2.39
CA ASN A 79 1.54 -11.48 3.70
C ASN A 79 1.87 -12.97 3.65
N HIS A 80 2.30 -13.48 2.51
CA HIS A 80 2.74 -14.86 2.32
C HIS A 80 4.25 -14.95 2.14
N GLY A 81 4.95 -13.84 2.33
CA GLY A 81 6.41 -13.82 2.23
C GLY A 81 6.99 -13.55 0.86
N HIS A 82 6.14 -13.33 -0.15
CA HIS A 82 6.63 -12.98 -1.47
C HIS A 82 7.09 -11.53 -1.49
N LYS A 83 8.32 -11.29 -1.90
CA LYS A 83 8.88 -9.93 -1.96
C LYS A 83 8.71 -9.35 -3.35
N ASN A 84 8.12 -8.16 -3.40
CA ASN A 84 7.87 -7.47 -4.67
C ASN A 84 9.09 -6.68 -5.14
N GLY A 85 9.86 -6.14 -4.22
CA GLY A 85 11.04 -5.36 -4.56
C GLY A 85 11.15 -4.08 -3.74
N TRP A 86 12.24 -3.37 -3.97
CA TRP A 86 12.51 -2.09 -3.29
C TRP A 86 11.84 -0.95 -4.03
N THR A 87 11.30 0.00 -3.28
CA THR A 87 10.68 1.18 -3.88
C THR A 87 10.79 2.39 -2.95
N LYS A 88 10.75 3.57 -3.54
CA LYS A 88 10.59 4.83 -2.83
C LYS A 88 9.18 5.40 -3.05
N THR A 89 8.38 4.74 -3.86
CA THR A 89 7.08 5.27 -4.28
C THR A 89 5.98 4.72 -3.40
N ILE A 90 5.70 5.43 -2.32
CA ILE A 90 4.64 5.09 -1.37
C ILE A 90 3.62 6.22 -1.40
N TYR A 91 2.38 5.90 -1.72
CA TYR A 91 1.31 6.89 -1.82
C TYR A 91 0.54 7.08 -0.54
N GLY A 92 0.36 6.01 0.22
CA GLY A 92 -0.42 6.09 1.43
C GLY A 92 -0.20 4.88 2.33
N ARG A 93 -0.74 4.97 3.55
CA ARG A 93 -0.63 3.92 4.55
C ARG A 93 -2.03 3.54 5.01
N ALA A 94 -2.29 2.23 5.11
CA ALA A 94 -3.56 1.74 5.63
C ALA A 94 -3.62 2.03 7.13
N THR A 95 -4.70 2.67 7.56
CA THR A 95 -4.89 3.02 8.96
C THR A 95 -6.06 2.27 9.58
N LYS A 96 -6.89 1.61 8.78
CA LYS A 96 -8.06 0.90 9.28
C LYS A 96 -8.45 -0.19 8.29
N VAL A 97 -8.75 -1.37 8.83
CA VAL A 97 -9.27 -2.49 8.05
C VAL A 97 -10.55 -2.96 8.74
N GLU A 98 -11.65 -3.04 8.00
CA GLU A 98 -12.93 -3.42 8.59
C GLU A 98 -13.79 -4.16 7.58
N ASP A 99 -14.78 -4.86 8.07
CA ASP A 99 -15.70 -5.63 7.22
C ASP A 99 -16.69 -4.75 6.47
#